data_d954d236c8bf29e2809ca34c7107f3a1
#
_entry.id   d954d236c8bf29e2809ca34c7107f3a1
#
_cell.length_a   1.000
_cell.length_b   1.000
_cell.length_c   1.000
_cell.angle_alpha   90.00
_cell.angle_beta   90.00
_cell.angle_gamma   90.00
#
_symmetry.space_group_name_H-M   'P 1'
#
loop_
_entity.id
_entity.type
_entity.pdbx_description
1 polymer ?
#
loop_
_entity_poly.entity_id
_entity_poly.type
_entity_poly.pdbx_seq_one_letter_code
_entity_poly.pdbx_strand_id
1 'polypeptide(L)'
;MNIFLVRHGQSEANVDKSVYLTTADHAIPLSDLGIMQATQAGQFLKDYFREYSASGEKIRLWNSPYLRTRQTADRIEEACGELITDRREDILLCEQQFGLFDGIPDEELSEHFPVEYAHYEKCERHEGQFWARMPLGESRFDVALRIRLFFGTIQRDAENSGVQNVIVVCHGITLRAFVMSWLHLTPEWFESEKNPGNCAIRFLRDSSDLGYIFDNDLK
;
A
#
# COMPACT_ATOMS: atom_id res chain seq x y z
N MET A 1 19.55 0.11 -4.14
CA MET A 1 18.56 -0.39 -3.15
C MET A 1 17.40 -1.03 -3.88
N ASN A 2 16.95 -2.19 -3.43
CA ASN A 2 15.82 -2.92 -3.96
C ASN A 2 14.59 -2.67 -3.07
N ILE A 3 13.43 -2.32 -3.67
CA ILE A 3 12.20 -2.05 -2.93
C ILE A 3 11.08 -2.92 -3.51
N PHE A 4 10.47 -3.73 -2.65
CA PHE A 4 9.36 -4.62 -2.97
C PHE A 4 8.10 -4.06 -2.34
N LEU A 5 7.25 -3.43 -3.16
CA LEU A 5 5.98 -2.86 -2.71
C LEU A 5 4.89 -3.92 -2.80
N VAL A 6 4.27 -4.25 -1.69
CA VAL A 6 3.26 -5.29 -1.56
C VAL A 6 1.94 -4.66 -1.14
N ARG A 7 0.87 -4.82 -1.93
CA ARG A 7 -0.47 -4.51 -1.46
C ARG A 7 -0.93 -5.61 -0.48
N HIS A 8 -1.64 -5.25 0.58
CA HIS A 8 -2.24 -6.23 1.50
C HIS A 8 -3.12 -7.25 0.77
N GLY A 9 -3.28 -8.45 1.34
CA GLY A 9 -4.19 -9.48 0.87
C GLY A 9 -5.66 -9.02 0.92
N GLN A 10 -6.57 -9.78 0.31
CA GLN A 10 -7.99 -9.45 0.34
C GLN A 10 -8.47 -9.28 1.79
N SER A 11 -9.07 -8.12 2.11
CA SER A 11 -9.68 -7.87 3.41
C SER A 11 -11.16 -8.22 3.40
N GLU A 12 -11.75 -8.38 4.59
CA GLU A 12 -13.20 -8.53 4.76
C GLU A 12 -13.98 -7.41 4.03
N ALA A 13 -13.49 -6.16 4.07
CA ALA A 13 -14.11 -5.05 3.37
C ALA A 13 -13.90 -5.06 1.84
N ASN A 14 -12.96 -5.84 1.32
CA ASN A 14 -12.89 -6.10 -0.12
C ASN A 14 -13.94 -7.10 -0.58
N VAL A 15 -14.46 -7.93 0.33
CA VAL A 15 -15.54 -8.89 0.07
C VAL A 15 -16.89 -8.21 0.26
N ASP A 16 -17.07 -7.52 1.38
CA ASP A 16 -18.31 -6.84 1.76
C ASP A 16 -18.01 -5.46 2.33
N LYS A 17 -18.36 -4.41 1.59
CA LYS A 17 -18.16 -3.02 2.02
C LYS A 17 -18.95 -2.64 3.28
N SER A 18 -20.02 -3.38 3.62
CA SER A 18 -20.82 -3.10 4.81
C SER A 18 -20.01 -3.27 6.11
N VAL A 19 -18.86 -3.94 6.07
CA VAL A 19 -17.93 -4.08 7.20
C VAL A 19 -17.48 -2.71 7.72
N TYR A 20 -17.36 -1.69 6.87
CA TYR A 20 -17.02 -0.33 7.29
C TYR A 20 -18.07 0.31 8.21
N LEU A 21 -19.33 -0.15 8.18
CA LEU A 21 -20.38 0.38 9.07
C LEU A 21 -20.21 -0.05 10.53
N THR A 22 -19.47 -1.12 10.78
CA THR A 22 -19.35 -1.73 12.12
C THR A 22 -17.93 -1.82 12.62
N THR A 23 -16.95 -1.72 11.72
CA THR A 23 -15.53 -1.93 12.03
C THR A 23 -14.70 -0.76 11.50
N ALA A 24 -13.90 -0.17 12.37
CA ALA A 24 -12.99 0.90 11.97
C ALA A 24 -11.99 0.40 10.91
N ASP A 25 -11.73 1.18 9.88
CA ASP A 25 -10.90 0.78 8.73
C ASP A 25 -9.55 0.17 9.12
N HIS A 26 -8.88 0.75 10.11
CA HIS A 26 -7.59 0.24 10.59
C HIS A 26 -7.68 -1.15 11.26
N ALA A 27 -8.86 -1.56 11.72
CA ALA A 27 -9.11 -2.82 12.42
C ALA A 27 -9.71 -3.92 11.53
N ILE A 28 -9.96 -3.64 10.24
CA ILE A 28 -10.52 -4.61 9.31
C ILE A 28 -9.46 -5.68 8.98
N PRO A 29 -9.77 -6.98 9.22
CA PRO A 29 -8.83 -8.07 9.00
C PRO A 29 -8.79 -8.53 7.52
N LEU A 30 -7.86 -9.41 7.22
CA LEU A 30 -7.87 -10.20 6.00
C LEU A 30 -9.03 -11.21 6.02
N SER A 31 -9.58 -11.51 4.84
CA SER A 31 -10.42 -12.70 4.62
C SER A 31 -9.55 -13.97 4.61
N ASP A 32 -10.19 -15.15 4.66
CA ASP A 32 -9.48 -16.43 4.52
C ASP A 32 -8.69 -16.49 3.21
N LEU A 33 -9.27 -15.99 2.11
CA LEU A 33 -8.58 -15.87 0.84
C LEU A 33 -7.38 -14.92 0.93
N GLY A 34 -7.53 -13.79 1.63
CA GLY A 34 -6.44 -12.83 1.84
C GLY A 34 -5.26 -13.43 2.60
N ILE A 35 -5.52 -14.29 3.58
CA ILE A 35 -4.48 -15.05 4.30
C ILE A 35 -3.73 -15.99 3.35
N MET A 36 -4.44 -16.71 2.48
CA MET A 36 -3.83 -17.59 1.48
C MET A 36 -2.98 -16.78 0.47
N GLN A 37 -3.50 -15.66 -0.02
CA GLN A 37 -2.78 -14.75 -0.92
C GLN A 37 -1.48 -14.24 -0.28
N ALA A 38 -1.54 -13.82 0.98
CA ALA A 38 -0.37 -13.34 1.72
C ALA A 38 0.69 -14.44 1.93
N THR A 39 0.25 -15.68 2.18
CA THR A 39 1.14 -16.84 2.30
C THR A 39 1.88 -17.12 0.98
N GLN A 40 1.17 -17.06 -0.15
CA GLN A 40 1.79 -17.24 -1.48
C GLN A 40 2.79 -16.12 -1.81
N ALA A 41 2.44 -14.86 -1.51
CA ALA A 41 3.36 -13.74 -1.69
C ALA A 41 4.63 -13.90 -0.84
N GLY A 42 4.49 -14.37 0.40
CA GLY A 42 5.61 -14.69 1.28
C GLY A 42 6.50 -15.80 0.70
N GLN A 43 5.91 -16.87 0.17
CA GLN A 43 6.67 -17.94 -0.45
C GLN A 43 7.41 -17.46 -1.70
N PHE A 44 6.76 -16.65 -2.55
CA PHE A 44 7.40 -16.03 -3.71
C PHE A 44 8.61 -15.17 -3.30
N LEU A 45 8.46 -14.29 -2.30
CA LEU A 45 9.58 -13.45 -1.83
C LEU A 45 10.72 -14.28 -1.26
N LYS A 46 10.42 -15.33 -0.50
CA LYS A 46 11.44 -16.27 0.01
C LYS A 46 12.27 -16.88 -1.11
N ASP A 47 11.60 -17.41 -2.14
CA ASP A 47 12.26 -18.05 -3.26
C ASP A 47 13.06 -17.02 -4.07
N TYR A 48 12.50 -15.83 -4.29
CA TYR A 48 13.18 -14.71 -4.94
C TYR A 48 14.48 -14.32 -4.21
N PHE A 49 14.41 -14.11 -2.89
CA PHE A 49 15.60 -13.71 -2.13
C PHE A 49 16.65 -14.82 -2.06
N ARG A 50 16.26 -16.09 -2.02
CA ARG A 50 17.20 -17.21 -2.07
C ARG A 50 17.94 -17.31 -3.40
N GLU A 51 17.28 -16.94 -4.48
CA GLU A 51 17.86 -17.01 -5.82
C GLU A 51 18.70 -15.78 -6.18
N TYR A 52 18.22 -14.58 -5.80
CA TYR A 52 18.77 -13.32 -6.31
C TYR A 52 19.51 -12.46 -5.29
N SER A 53 19.38 -12.71 -4.00
CA SER A 53 20.10 -11.93 -2.98
C SER A 53 21.47 -12.52 -2.69
N ALA A 54 22.46 -11.64 -2.55
CA ALA A 54 23.79 -12.07 -2.13
C ALA A 54 23.78 -12.49 -0.65
N SER A 55 24.69 -13.39 -0.30
CA SER A 55 24.85 -13.83 1.09
C SER A 55 25.18 -12.65 2.00
N GLY A 56 24.40 -12.48 3.08
CA GLY A 56 24.58 -11.42 4.06
C GLY A 56 23.88 -10.10 3.74
N GLU A 57 23.12 -10.01 2.63
CA GLU A 57 22.26 -8.85 2.39
C GLU A 57 21.15 -8.76 3.44
N LYS A 58 20.96 -7.54 3.95
CA LYS A 58 19.91 -7.27 4.94
C LYS A 58 18.59 -6.96 4.27
N ILE A 59 17.54 -7.63 4.73
CA ILE A 59 16.16 -7.42 4.29
C ILE A 59 15.36 -6.83 5.44
N ARG A 60 14.79 -5.65 5.27
CA ARG A 60 13.88 -5.03 6.23
C ARG A 60 12.46 -5.01 5.70
N LEU A 61 11.53 -5.43 6.54
CA LEU A 61 10.10 -5.35 6.25
C LEU A 61 9.51 -4.16 6.98
N TRP A 62 8.85 -3.27 6.24
CA TRP A 62 8.01 -2.20 6.74
C TRP A 62 6.55 -2.49 6.42
N ASN A 63 5.64 -2.23 7.36
CA ASN A 63 4.21 -2.33 7.08
C ASN A 63 3.43 -1.14 7.65
N SER A 64 2.29 -0.85 7.03
CA SER A 64 1.26 0.01 7.62
C SER A 64 0.75 -0.59 8.93
N PRO A 65 0.34 0.22 9.94
CA PRO A 65 -0.20 -0.28 11.20
C PRO A 65 -1.62 -0.87 11.10
N TYR A 66 -2.24 -0.88 9.92
CA TYR A 66 -3.58 -1.46 9.73
C TYR A 66 -3.55 -2.98 9.86
N LEU A 67 -4.61 -3.56 10.44
CA LEU A 67 -4.65 -5.00 10.74
C LEU A 67 -4.40 -5.87 9.50
N ARG A 68 -5.04 -5.56 8.36
CA ARG A 68 -4.84 -6.30 7.10
C ARG A 68 -3.41 -6.28 6.58
N THR A 69 -2.68 -5.18 6.78
CA THR A 69 -1.25 -5.10 6.40
C THR A 69 -0.36 -5.81 7.40
N ARG A 70 -0.67 -5.76 8.69
CA ARG A 70 0.02 -6.54 9.72
C ARG A 70 -0.09 -8.03 9.44
N GLN A 71 -1.31 -8.52 9.20
CA GLN A 71 -1.56 -9.94 8.88
C GLN A 71 -0.86 -10.37 7.59
N THR A 72 -0.83 -9.51 6.56
CA THR A 72 -0.06 -9.78 5.33
C THR A 72 1.44 -9.87 5.64
N ALA A 73 1.96 -8.94 6.43
CA ALA A 73 3.36 -8.93 6.84
C ALA A 73 3.72 -10.15 7.71
N ASP A 74 2.80 -10.60 8.58
CA ASP A 74 2.98 -11.82 9.39
C ASP A 74 3.21 -13.04 8.51
N ARG A 75 2.40 -13.22 7.46
CA ARG A 75 2.54 -14.35 6.52
C ARG A 75 3.84 -14.28 5.72
N ILE A 76 4.24 -13.08 5.30
CA ILE A 76 5.51 -12.86 4.60
C ILE A 76 6.69 -13.19 5.53
N GLU A 77 6.67 -12.71 6.77
CA GLU A 77 7.72 -12.96 7.75
C GLU A 77 7.81 -14.43 8.13
N GLU A 78 6.67 -15.10 8.36
CA GLU A 78 6.62 -16.56 8.60
C GLU A 78 7.23 -17.37 7.44
N ALA A 79 6.93 -16.99 6.18
CA ALA A 79 7.48 -17.70 5.03
C ALA A 79 8.98 -17.46 4.86
N CYS A 80 9.42 -16.20 4.95
CA CYS A 80 10.82 -15.82 4.74
C CYS A 80 11.73 -16.22 5.92
N GLY A 81 11.20 -16.26 7.14
CA GLY A 81 11.95 -16.64 8.34
C GLY A 81 13.18 -15.75 8.57
N GLU A 82 14.34 -16.36 8.79
CA GLU A 82 15.60 -15.68 9.09
C GLU A 82 16.13 -14.76 7.96
N LEU A 83 15.54 -14.81 6.76
CA LEU A 83 15.91 -13.88 5.68
C LEU A 83 15.51 -12.45 6.02
N ILE A 84 14.41 -12.24 6.74
CA ILE A 84 13.99 -10.91 7.20
C ILE A 84 14.81 -10.57 8.46
N THR A 85 15.67 -9.56 8.32
CA THR A 85 16.56 -9.14 9.39
C THR A 85 15.84 -8.37 10.49
N ASP A 86 14.82 -7.59 10.12
CA ASP A 86 14.09 -6.69 11.02
C ASP A 86 12.73 -6.32 10.41
N ARG A 87 11.71 -6.15 11.27
CA ARG A 87 10.37 -5.68 10.89
C ARG A 87 9.98 -4.46 11.69
N ARG A 88 9.34 -3.50 11.03
CA ARG A 88 8.88 -2.23 11.62
C ARG A 88 7.56 -1.77 11.03
N GLU A 89 6.88 -0.90 11.75
CA GLU A 89 5.66 -0.22 11.29
C GLU A 89 5.92 1.27 11.09
N ASP A 90 5.22 1.86 10.10
CA ASP A 90 5.22 3.31 9.93
C ASP A 90 3.81 3.80 9.56
N ILE A 91 3.34 4.82 10.28
CA ILE A 91 2.03 5.44 10.05
C ILE A 91 1.93 6.13 8.69
N LEU A 92 3.05 6.52 8.10
CA LEU A 92 3.09 7.13 6.77
C LEU A 92 2.67 6.15 5.66
N LEU A 93 2.62 4.83 5.96
CA LEU A 93 2.21 3.78 5.04
C LEU A 93 0.70 3.47 5.08
N CYS A 94 -0.10 4.18 5.90
CA CYS A 94 -1.55 4.01 5.93
C CYS A 94 -2.20 4.27 4.58
N GLU A 95 -3.41 3.74 4.35
CA GLU A 95 -4.19 4.07 3.15
C GLU A 95 -4.68 5.52 3.19
N GLN A 96 -5.12 6.05 2.05
CA GLN A 96 -5.78 7.34 1.98
C GLN A 96 -6.95 7.39 2.96
N GLN A 97 -7.04 8.48 3.71
CA GLN A 97 -8.19 8.73 4.58
C GLN A 97 -9.33 9.30 3.73
N PHE A 98 -10.41 8.55 3.59
CA PHE A 98 -11.58 8.98 2.81
C PHE A 98 -12.50 9.92 3.59
N GLY A 99 -12.27 10.11 4.89
CA GLY A 99 -12.99 11.05 5.74
C GLY A 99 -14.48 10.71 5.85
N LEU A 100 -15.35 11.67 5.53
CA LEU A 100 -16.80 11.44 5.58
C LEU A 100 -17.31 10.45 4.54
N PHE A 101 -16.52 10.18 3.50
CA PHE A 101 -16.91 9.26 2.42
C PHE A 101 -16.47 7.82 2.69
N ASP A 102 -15.76 7.59 3.80
CA ASP A 102 -15.26 6.26 4.12
C ASP A 102 -16.42 5.27 4.34
N GLY A 103 -16.36 4.13 3.63
CA GLY A 103 -17.36 3.07 3.73
C GLY A 103 -18.71 3.35 3.04
N ILE A 104 -18.91 4.51 2.44
CA ILE A 104 -20.14 4.84 1.71
C ILE A 104 -19.93 4.52 0.22
N PRO A 105 -20.86 3.81 -0.44
CA PRO A 105 -20.85 3.63 -1.89
C PRO A 105 -20.88 4.96 -2.63
N ASP A 106 -20.11 5.08 -3.72
CA ASP A 106 -20.01 6.35 -4.47
C ASP A 106 -21.38 6.87 -4.93
N GLU A 107 -22.30 5.99 -5.30
CA GLU A 107 -23.66 6.29 -5.70
C GLU A 107 -24.55 6.85 -4.58
N GLU A 108 -24.20 6.61 -3.33
CA GLU A 108 -24.95 7.07 -2.14
C GLU A 108 -24.37 8.32 -1.51
N LEU A 109 -23.18 8.78 -1.92
CA LEU A 109 -22.49 9.93 -1.34
C LEU A 109 -23.32 11.21 -1.42
N SER A 110 -24.00 11.45 -2.54
CA SER A 110 -24.85 12.63 -2.74
C SER A 110 -26.12 12.63 -1.87
N GLU A 111 -26.59 11.47 -1.43
CA GLU A 111 -27.72 11.34 -0.52
C GLU A 111 -27.31 11.52 0.93
N HIS A 112 -26.19 10.88 1.35
CA HIS A 112 -25.70 10.94 2.73
C HIS A 112 -25.04 12.29 3.06
N PHE A 113 -24.31 12.89 2.13
CA PHE A 113 -23.51 14.10 2.32
C PHE A 113 -23.69 15.09 1.15
N PRO A 114 -24.91 15.62 0.90
CA PRO A 114 -25.20 16.43 -0.29
C PRO A 114 -24.34 17.69 -0.43
N VAL A 115 -24.04 18.37 0.68
CA VAL A 115 -23.26 19.60 0.67
C VAL A 115 -21.78 19.31 0.43
N GLU A 116 -21.24 18.36 1.19
CA GLU A 116 -19.83 17.96 1.11
C GLU A 116 -19.52 17.31 -0.24
N TYR A 117 -20.44 16.50 -0.75
CA TYR A 117 -20.30 15.87 -2.07
C TYR A 117 -20.30 16.90 -3.19
N ALA A 118 -21.23 17.87 -3.18
CA ALA A 118 -21.25 18.96 -4.17
C ALA A 118 -19.98 19.83 -4.10
N HIS A 119 -19.43 20.01 -2.90
CA HIS A 119 -18.15 20.72 -2.75
C HIS A 119 -16.98 19.89 -3.33
N TYR A 120 -16.92 18.60 -3.00
CA TYR A 120 -15.90 17.69 -3.52
C TYR A 120 -15.94 17.62 -5.05
N GLU A 121 -17.12 17.42 -5.66
CA GLU A 121 -17.28 17.43 -7.12
C GLU A 121 -16.79 18.72 -7.77
N LYS A 122 -17.04 19.86 -7.11
CA LYS A 122 -16.55 21.14 -7.59
C LYS A 122 -15.02 21.20 -7.59
N CYS A 123 -14.37 20.76 -6.50
CA CYS A 123 -12.91 20.69 -6.41
C CYS A 123 -12.36 19.71 -7.46
N GLU A 124 -12.93 18.52 -7.57
CA GLU A 124 -12.51 17.49 -8.55
C GLU A 124 -12.59 18.03 -9.99
N ARG A 125 -13.66 18.76 -10.34
CA ARG A 125 -13.85 19.33 -11.67
C ARG A 125 -12.85 20.45 -12.00
N HIS A 126 -12.45 21.25 -11.00
CA HIS A 126 -11.58 22.40 -11.22
C HIS A 126 -10.10 22.14 -10.98
N GLU A 127 -9.79 21.24 -10.06
CA GLU A 127 -8.42 20.95 -9.63
C GLU A 127 -7.92 19.59 -10.14
N GLY A 128 -8.85 18.67 -10.45
CA GLY A 128 -8.57 17.28 -10.79
C GLY A 128 -8.62 16.35 -9.57
N GLN A 129 -8.92 15.09 -9.81
CA GLN A 129 -9.13 14.06 -8.78
C GLN A 129 -7.90 13.85 -7.89
N PHE A 130 -6.70 13.99 -8.45
CA PHE A 130 -5.45 13.85 -7.68
C PHE A 130 -5.33 14.89 -6.57
N TRP A 131 -5.84 16.11 -6.80
CA TRP A 131 -5.70 17.25 -5.90
C TRP A 131 -6.92 17.44 -4.99
N ALA A 132 -8.10 17.01 -5.44
CA ALA A 132 -9.34 17.15 -4.69
C ALA A 132 -9.26 16.37 -3.38
N ARG A 133 -9.38 17.11 -2.27
CA ARG A 133 -9.35 16.51 -0.92
C ARG A 133 -10.71 15.96 -0.54
N MET A 134 -10.76 14.74 -0.03
CA MET A 134 -11.95 14.18 0.58
C MET A 134 -12.39 15.01 1.78
N PRO A 135 -13.70 15.25 1.99
CA PRO A 135 -14.20 15.98 3.16
C PRO A 135 -13.72 15.34 4.47
N LEU A 136 -12.99 16.09 5.29
CA LEU A 136 -12.30 15.63 6.51
C LEU A 136 -11.30 14.48 6.29
N GLY A 137 -10.85 14.30 5.05
CA GLY A 137 -9.91 13.23 4.68
C GLY A 137 -8.67 13.78 3.98
N GLU A 138 -8.03 12.92 3.18
CA GLU A 138 -6.84 13.22 2.38
C GLU A 138 -7.20 13.33 0.88
N SER A 139 -6.44 14.13 0.14
CA SER A 139 -6.29 13.99 -1.30
C SER A 139 -5.22 12.93 -1.62
N ARG A 140 -5.14 12.51 -2.88
CA ARG A 140 -4.03 11.64 -3.37
C ARG A 140 -2.70 12.38 -3.27
N PHE A 141 -2.72 13.69 -3.43
CA PHE A 141 -1.54 14.55 -3.22
C PHE A 141 -1.03 14.51 -1.76
N ASP A 142 -1.93 14.53 -0.76
CA ASP A 142 -1.54 14.41 0.65
C ASP A 142 -0.86 13.06 0.93
N VAL A 143 -1.39 11.97 0.35
CA VAL A 143 -0.75 10.65 0.43
C VAL A 143 0.65 10.68 -0.17
N ALA A 144 0.80 11.28 -1.36
CA ALA A 144 2.11 11.40 -2.00
C ALA A 144 3.10 12.23 -1.15
N LEU A 145 2.64 13.31 -0.49
CA LEU A 145 3.49 14.10 0.39
C LEU A 145 3.99 13.31 1.61
N ARG A 146 3.11 12.57 2.30
CA ARG A 146 3.56 11.79 3.46
C ARG A 146 4.45 10.61 3.08
N ILE A 147 4.24 9.99 1.93
CA ILE A 147 5.12 8.94 1.41
C ILE A 147 6.53 9.48 1.14
N ARG A 148 6.68 10.70 0.67
CA ARG A 148 8.02 11.31 0.49
C ARG A 148 8.76 11.48 1.82
N LEU A 149 8.07 11.67 2.94
CA LEU A 149 8.72 11.68 4.26
C LEU A 149 9.25 10.28 4.63
N PHE A 150 8.54 9.22 4.28
CA PHE A 150 8.96 7.84 4.50
C PHE A 150 10.25 7.49 3.72
N PHE A 151 10.51 8.10 2.57
CA PHE A 151 11.76 7.88 1.84
C PHE A 151 13.00 8.21 2.67
N GLY A 152 12.96 9.26 3.48
CA GLY A 152 14.04 9.58 4.42
C GLY A 152 14.29 8.46 5.45
N THR A 153 13.26 7.69 5.80
CA THR A 153 13.39 6.54 6.71
C THR A 153 14.15 5.40 6.03
N ILE A 154 13.74 4.99 4.82
CA ILE A 154 14.42 3.90 4.11
C ILE A 154 15.84 4.27 3.65
N GLN A 155 16.09 5.54 3.33
CA GLN A 155 17.44 6.01 3.04
C GLN A 155 18.36 5.91 4.27
N ARG A 156 17.88 6.36 5.45
CA ARG A 156 18.64 6.19 6.70
C ARG A 156 18.89 4.71 7.04
N ASP A 157 17.96 3.82 6.72
CA ASP A 157 18.13 2.38 6.90
C ASP A 157 19.27 1.83 6.04
N ALA A 158 19.34 2.26 4.78
CA ALA A 158 20.43 1.88 3.88
C ALA A 158 21.78 2.41 4.39
N GLU A 159 21.85 3.70 4.75
CA GLU A 159 23.09 4.37 5.15
C GLU A 159 23.61 3.88 6.51
N ASN A 160 22.73 3.79 7.52
CA ASN A 160 23.16 3.52 8.90
C ASN A 160 23.13 2.04 9.28
N SER A 161 22.30 1.24 8.62
CA SER A 161 22.11 -0.19 8.93
C SER A 161 22.54 -1.12 7.80
N GLY A 162 22.90 -0.57 6.64
CA GLY A 162 23.30 -1.35 5.47
C GLY A 162 22.18 -2.23 4.92
N VAL A 163 20.93 -1.76 4.95
CA VAL A 163 19.78 -2.46 4.37
C VAL A 163 19.82 -2.31 2.84
N GLN A 164 19.88 -3.42 2.12
CA GLN A 164 19.91 -3.45 0.66
C GLN A 164 18.52 -3.73 0.05
N ASN A 165 17.70 -4.50 0.76
CA ASN A 165 16.38 -4.93 0.32
C ASN A 165 15.31 -4.46 1.31
N VAL A 166 14.29 -3.78 0.81
CA VAL A 166 13.18 -3.25 1.61
C VAL A 166 11.87 -3.84 1.08
N ILE A 167 11.12 -4.53 1.94
CA ILE A 167 9.74 -4.94 1.66
C ILE A 167 8.83 -3.90 2.31
N VAL A 168 7.86 -3.38 1.57
CA VAL A 168 6.87 -2.41 2.09
C VAL A 168 5.47 -2.96 1.87
N VAL A 169 4.82 -3.39 2.94
CA VAL A 169 3.43 -3.87 2.90
C VAL A 169 2.50 -2.70 3.19
N CYS A 170 1.73 -2.30 2.19
CA CYS A 170 0.85 -1.12 2.25
C CYS A 170 -0.47 -1.35 1.49
N HIS A 171 -1.05 -0.30 0.94
CA HIS A 171 -2.38 -0.28 0.34
C HIS A 171 -2.33 0.18 -1.11
N GLY A 172 -3.47 0.15 -1.81
CA GLY A 172 -3.53 0.39 -3.24
C GLY A 172 -3.12 1.81 -3.65
N ILE A 173 -3.70 2.83 -3.03
CA ILE A 173 -3.38 4.23 -3.31
C ILE A 173 -1.97 4.56 -2.81
N THR A 174 -1.63 4.11 -1.62
CA THR A 174 -0.31 4.31 -1.02
C THR A 174 0.82 3.71 -1.87
N LEU A 175 0.63 2.51 -2.44
CA LEU A 175 1.59 1.87 -3.34
C LEU A 175 1.81 2.71 -4.61
N ARG A 176 0.72 3.14 -5.26
CA ARG A 176 0.82 3.99 -6.46
C ARG A 176 1.48 5.33 -6.16
N ALA A 177 1.12 5.96 -5.03
CA ALA A 177 1.74 7.20 -4.57
C ALA A 177 3.24 7.03 -4.29
N PHE A 178 3.64 5.87 -3.74
CA PHE A 178 5.05 5.52 -3.54
C PHE A 178 5.79 5.48 -4.87
N VAL A 179 5.31 4.70 -5.84
CA VAL A 179 5.93 4.56 -7.17
C VAL A 179 6.04 5.91 -7.86
N MET A 180 4.93 6.66 -7.93
CA MET A 180 4.89 7.99 -8.54
C MET A 180 5.94 8.92 -7.92
N SER A 181 5.99 8.99 -6.58
CA SER A 181 6.88 9.91 -5.88
C SER A 181 8.35 9.48 -5.94
N TRP A 182 8.63 8.17 -5.90
CA TRP A 182 9.98 7.62 -5.97
C TRP A 182 10.64 7.83 -7.34
N LEU A 183 9.85 7.68 -8.40
CA LEU A 183 10.32 7.80 -9.79
C LEU A 183 10.07 9.18 -10.40
N HIS A 184 9.56 10.14 -9.62
CA HIS A 184 9.20 11.48 -10.07
C HIS A 184 8.24 11.49 -11.28
N LEU A 185 7.25 10.59 -11.25
CA LEU A 185 6.20 10.49 -12.27
C LEU A 185 5.12 11.56 -12.04
N THR A 186 4.24 11.75 -13.04
CA THR A 186 3.21 12.79 -13.03
C THR A 186 1.90 12.33 -12.38
N PRO A 187 1.02 13.27 -11.96
CA PRO A 187 -0.33 12.93 -11.52
C PRO A 187 -1.14 12.16 -12.57
N GLU A 188 -0.96 12.45 -13.86
CA GLU A 188 -1.63 11.75 -14.95
C GLU A 188 -1.20 10.26 -15.01
N TRP A 189 0.07 9.97 -14.72
CA TRP A 189 0.51 8.59 -14.56
C TRP A 189 -0.25 7.91 -13.42
N PHE A 190 -0.36 8.58 -12.25
CA PHE A 190 -1.08 8.03 -11.09
C PHE A 190 -2.55 7.72 -11.42
N GLU A 191 -3.23 8.61 -12.14
CA GLU A 191 -4.63 8.43 -12.53
C GLU A 191 -4.81 7.31 -13.56
N SER A 192 -3.84 7.11 -14.45
CA SER A 192 -3.88 6.05 -15.47
C SER A 192 -3.47 4.68 -14.93
N GLU A 193 -2.69 4.65 -13.84
CA GLU A 193 -2.19 3.41 -13.25
C GLU A 193 -3.32 2.67 -12.53
N LYS A 194 -3.50 1.40 -12.88
CA LYS A 194 -4.51 0.54 -12.25
C LYS A 194 -4.17 0.28 -10.79
N ASN A 195 -5.23 0.13 -9.98
CA ASN A 195 -5.06 -0.32 -8.61
C ASN A 195 -4.48 -1.75 -8.61
N PRO A 196 -3.39 -2.02 -7.88
CA PRO A 196 -2.76 -3.35 -7.87
C PRO A 196 -3.72 -4.43 -7.35
N GLY A 197 -3.55 -5.67 -7.77
CA GLY A 197 -4.23 -6.83 -7.18
C GLY A 197 -3.85 -7.04 -5.71
N ASN A 198 -4.65 -7.80 -4.97
CA ASN A 198 -4.32 -8.17 -3.58
C ASN A 198 -3.05 -9.01 -3.55
N CYS A 199 -2.11 -8.70 -2.68
CA CYS A 199 -0.78 -9.27 -2.60
C CYS A 199 0.08 -9.14 -3.87
N ALA A 200 -0.30 -8.30 -4.85
CA ALA A 200 0.59 -7.98 -5.96
C ALA A 200 1.88 -7.33 -5.43
N ILE A 201 3.02 -7.71 -6.01
CA ILE A 201 4.34 -7.22 -5.63
C ILE A 201 4.95 -6.45 -6.80
N ARG A 202 5.15 -5.14 -6.62
CA ARG A 202 5.86 -4.28 -7.57
C ARG A 202 7.30 -4.11 -7.11
N PHE A 203 8.23 -4.25 -8.03
CA PHE A 203 9.65 -4.19 -7.74
C PHE A 203 10.30 -2.95 -8.33
N LEU A 204 10.91 -2.16 -7.47
CA LEU A 204 11.73 -1.01 -7.85
C LEU A 204 13.20 -1.31 -7.53
N ARG A 205 14.08 -1.05 -8.47
CA ARG A 205 15.53 -1.15 -8.27
C ARG A 205 16.15 0.20 -8.56
N ASP A 206 16.69 0.84 -7.53
CA ASP A 206 17.22 2.21 -7.60
C ASP A 206 16.17 3.17 -8.20
N SER A 207 16.42 3.75 -9.36
CA SER A 207 15.49 4.66 -10.06
C SER A 207 14.72 3.96 -11.19
N SER A 208 14.65 2.62 -11.19
CA SER A 208 13.98 1.85 -12.24
C SER A 208 12.78 1.10 -11.70
N ASP A 209 11.67 1.17 -12.45
CA ASP A 209 10.48 0.36 -12.21
C ASP A 209 10.55 -0.93 -13.04
N LEU A 210 10.60 -2.06 -12.37
CA LEU A 210 10.61 -3.38 -13.00
C LEU A 210 9.22 -4.00 -13.12
N GLY A 211 8.19 -3.23 -12.72
CA GLY A 211 6.78 -3.64 -12.80
C GLY A 211 6.37 -4.63 -11.72
N TYR A 212 5.24 -5.27 -11.95
CA TYR A 212 4.73 -6.32 -11.05
C TYR A 212 5.48 -7.62 -11.35
N ILE A 213 6.23 -8.12 -10.36
CA ILE A 213 6.97 -9.40 -10.43
C ILE A 213 6.19 -10.56 -9.87
N PHE A 214 5.09 -10.27 -9.17
CA PHE A 214 4.14 -11.23 -8.67
C PHE A 214 2.74 -10.61 -8.69
N ASP A 215 1.78 -11.32 -9.23
CA ASP A 215 0.35 -11.03 -9.13
C ASP A 215 -0.35 -12.32 -8.69
N ASN A 216 -1.28 -12.19 -7.77
CA ASN A 216 -1.90 -13.37 -7.19
C ASN A 216 -3.05 -13.86 -8.07
N ASP A 217 -2.99 -15.11 -8.52
CA ASP A 217 -4.01 -15.74 -9.37
C ASP A 217 -5.24 -16.25 -8.58
N LEU A 218 -5.19 -16.23 -7.23
CA LEU A 218 -6.32 -16.62 -6.38
C LEU A 218 -7.42 -15.55 -6.44
N LYS A 219 -8.63 -15.96 -6.87
CA LYS A 219 -9.82 -15.11 -6.98
C LYS A 219 -10.95 -15.64 -6.11
#